data_e571afa07cd025cb5a73246c6e2e5b9d
#
_entry.id   e571afa07cd025cb5a73246c6e2e5b9d
#
_cell.length_a   1.000
_cell.length_b   1.000
_cell.length_c   1.000
_cell.angle_alpha   90.00
_cell.angle_beta   90.00
_cell.angle_gamma   90.00
#
_symmetry.space_group_name_H-M   'P 1'
#
loop_
_entity.id
_entity.type
_entity.pdbx_description
1 polymer ?
#
loop_
_entity_poly.entity_id
_entity_poly.type
_entity_poly.pdbx_seq_one_letter_code
_entity_poly.pdbx_strand_id
1 'polypeptide(L)'
;MNVIKDVTFEGAILQQVRSTISYLETQVSEHSFLGEHGVFVTRRNYSKYAIQEMVVNSCCHRAYNIKGTEIQIKMFDDRLVFETPGDLPGLVRPDNIRHTHFSRNPKIAQYLKAYKYVKEFGEGIDRICSELEIKGCAIPSFHVDAFILKATLMAEWTTENEFDRSSTVQVPSNYRPSSVQVEKLVQLMHDEYLNVSKMMELCGIKHRMTFRDNYINPALSDGS
;
A
#
# COMPACT_ATOMS: atom_id res chain seq x y z
N MET A 1 21.39 5.02 7.30
CA MET A 1 20.04 5.44 6.84
C MET A 1 19.94 6.93 7.07
N ASN A 2 19.68 7.74 6.05
CA ASN A 2 19.55 9.18 6.19
C ASN A 2 18.07 9.48 6.50
N VAL A 3 17.83 10.12 7.66
CA VAL A 3 16.47 10.64 8.00
C VAL A 3 16.27 11.92 7.21
N ILE A 4 15.23 11.96 6.38
CA ILE A 4 14.90 13.14 5.56
C ILE A 4 14.04 14.11 6.37
N LYS A 5 13.15 13.59 7.23
CA LYS A 5 12.24 14.38 8.04
C LYS A 5 11.93 13.67 9.34
N ASP A 6 11.96 14.39 10.44
CA ASP A 6 11.59 13.93 11.78
C ASP A 6 10.53 14.85 12.36
N VAL A 7 9.42 14.27 12.88
CA VAL A 7 8.30 15.02 13.44
C VAL A 7 7.81 14.31 14.69
N THR A 8 7.77 15.05 15.81
CA THR A 8 7.29 14.54 17.10
C THR A 8 5.89 15.07 17.40
N PHE A 9 5.01 14.20 17.89
CA PHE A 9 3.66 14.54 18.36
C PHE A 9 3.56 14.29 19.85
N GLU A 10 3.31 15.33 20.61
CA GLU A 10 3.18 15.31 22.07
C GLU A 10 1.75 15.66 22.52
N GLY A 11 1.48 15.53 23.82
CA GLY A 11 0.21 15.89 24.44
C GLY A 11 -0.69 14.70 24.78
N ALA A 12 -1.99 14.92 24.88
CA ALA A 12 -2.96 13.88 25.18
C ALA A 12 -3.03 12.82 24.07
N ILE A 13 -3.25 11.55 24.44
CA ILE A 13 -3.23 10.42 23.52
C ILE A 13 -4.16 10.59 22.30
N LEU A 14 -5.33 11.18 22.52
CA LEU A 14 -6.28 11.47 21.42
C LEU A 14 -5.71 12.48 20.43
N GLN A 15 -4.99 13.50 20.93
CA GLN A 15 -4.34 14.50 20.10
C GLN A 15 -3.18 13.87 19.33
N GLN A 16 -2.34 13.05 19.99
CA GLN A 16 -1.25 12.33 19.33
C GLN A 16 -1.79 11.45 18.19
N VAL A 17 -2.83 10.64 18.44
CA VAL A 17 -3.46 9.78 17.42
C VAL A 17 -3.98 10.61 16.26
N ARG A 18 -4.72 11.70 16.52
CA ARG A 18 -5.25 12.57 15.45
C ARG A 18 -4.15 13.20 14.61
N SER A 19 -3.17 13.81 15.25
CA SER A 19 -2.09 14.50 14.57
C SER A 19 -1.24 13.53 13.74
N THR A 20 -0.94 12.34 14.30
CA THR A 20 -0.18 11.31 13.59
C THR A 20 -0.93 10.80 12.35
N ILE A 21 -2.21 10.46 12.47
CA ILE A 21 -3.02 10.00 11.33
C ILE A 21 -3.09 11.09 10.27
N SER A 22 -3.45 12.32 10.67
CA SER A 22 -3.55 13.45 9.74
C SER A 22 -2.24 13.71 9.02
N TYR A 23 -1.11 13.65 9.72
CA TYR A 23 0.21 13.82 9.14
C TYR A 23 0.54 12.70 8.14
N LEU A 24 0.37 11.43 8.54
CA LEU A 24 0.62 10.29 7.65
C LEU A 24 -0.24 10.37 6.38
N GLU A 25 -1.50 10.79 6.50
CA GLU A 25 -2.38 10.98 5.34
C GLU A 25 -1.85 12.05 4.35
N THR A 26 -1.11 13.06 4.83
CA THR A 26 -0.48 14.05 3.94
C THR A 26 0.80 13.56 3.28
N GLN A 27 1.42 12.51 3.82
CA GLN A 27 2.67 11.94 3.28
C GLN A 27 2.42 10.76 2.33
N VAL A 28 1.25 10.13 2.42
CA VAL A 28 0.89 8.98 1.56
C VAL A 28 0.69 9.44 0.13
N SER A 29 1.41 8.81 -0.79
CA SER A 29 1.27 9.07 -2.22
C SER A 29 -0.06 8.57 -2.76
N GLU A 30 -0.65 9.36 -3.65
CA GLU A 30 -1.81 9.01 -4.45
C GLU A 30 -1.42 8.96 -5.92
N HIS A 31 -1.76 7.88 -6.59
CA HIS A 31 -1.47 7.68 -7.99
C HIS A 31 -2.78 7.65 -8.78
N SER A 32 -2.90 8.55 -9.74
CA SER A 32 -4.04 8.59 -10.65
C SER A 32 -3.63 8.04 -12.02
N PHE A 33 -4.37 7.05 -12.50
CA PHE A 33 -4.16 6.45 -13.82
C PHE A 33 -5.50 6.30 -14.54
N LEU A 34 -5.41 6.15 -15.86
CA LEU A 34 -6.59 5.91 -16.68
C LEU A 34 -7.02 4.45 -16.53
N GLY A 35 -8.14 4.21 -15.86
CA GLY A 35 -8.74 2.89 -15.71
C GLY A 35 -9.55 2.46 -16.93
N GLU A 36 -10.25 1.34 -16.79
CA GLU A 36 -11.19 0.85 -17.81
C GLU A 36 -12.23 1.91 -18.15
N HIS A 37 -12.68 1.92 -19.38
CA HIS A 37 -13.65 2.89 -19.92
C HIS A 37 -13.20 4.36 -19.92
N GLY A 38 -11.88 4.65 -19.82
CA GLY A 38 -11.36 6.01 -19.87
C GLY A 38 -11.62 6.88 -18.62
N VAL A 39 -12.02 6.27 -17.52
CA VAL A 39 -12.23 6.95 -16.23
C VAL A 39 -10.93 6.96 -15.43
N PHE A 40 -10.57 8.14 -14.88
CA PHE A 40 -9.41 8.22 -13.97
C PHE A 40 -9.73 7.51 -12.66
N VAL A 41 -8.83 6.60 -12.26
CA VAL A 41 -8.86 5.91 -10.98
C VAL A 41 -7.69 6.39 -10.15
N THR A 42 -7.97 6.86 -8.93
CA THR A 42 -6.93 7.25 -7.96
C THR A 42 -6.76 6.13 -6.94
N ARG A 43 -5.53 5.66 -6.77
CA ARG A 43 -5.15 4.67 -5.76
C ARG A 43 -4.17 5.26 -4.79
N ARG A 44 -4.27 4.84 -3.54
CA ARG A 44 -3.36 5.21 -2.45
C ARG A 44 -2.45 4.05 -2.13
N ASN A 45 -1.22 4.37 -1.71
CA ASN A 45 -0.25 3.34 -1.29
C ASN A 45 -0.67 2.60 -0.02
N TYR A 46 -1.53 3.22 0.81
CA TYR A 46 -2.08 2.62 2.03
C TYR A 46 -3.54 3.05 2.20
N SER A 47 -4.39 2.13 2.62
CA SER A 47 -5.76 2.50 2.97
C SER A 47 -5.79 3.37 4.23
N LYS A 48 -6.72 4.34 4.29
CA LYS A 48 -6.92 5.19 5.49
C LYS A 48 -7.21 4.34 6.72
N TYR A 49 -7.96 3.27 6.54
CA TYR A 49 -8.30 2.35 7.62
C TYR A 49 -7.06 1.65 8.16
N ALA A 50 -6.18 1.14 7.30
CA ALA A 50 -4.95 0.48 7.73
C ALA A 50 -4.04 1.43 8.52
N ILE A 51 -3.84 2.67 8.05
CA ILE A 51 -3.06 3.69 8.78
C ILE A 51 -3.67 3.96 10.16
N GLN A 52 -4.99 4.23 10.21
CA GLN A 52 -5.68 4.51 11.47
C GLN A 52 -5.54 3.34 12.45
N GLU A 53 -5.80 2.13 12.00
CA GLU A 53 -5.76 0.94 12.84
C GLU A 53 -4.35 0.68 13.39
N MET A 54 -3.31 0.80 12.55
CA MET A 54 -1.92 0.60 12.98
C MET A 54 -1.46 1.65 14.00
N VAL A 55 -1.83 2.94 13.82
CA VAL A 55 -1.54 4.01 14.78
C VAL A 55 -2.25 3.77 16.12
N VAL A 56 -3.54 3.44 16.06
CA VAL A 56 -4.35 3.17 17.26
C VAL A 56 -3.83 1.94 18.01
N ASN A 57 -3.50 0.86 17.30
CA ASN A 57 -2.93 -0.34 17.88
C ASN A 57 -1.59 -0.08 18.55
N SER A 58 -0.73 0.75 17.97
CA SER A 58 0.52 1.16 18.60
C SER A 58 0.28 1.84 19.94
N CYS A 59 -0.72 2.72 20.05
CA CYS A 59 -1.10 3.36 21.29
C CYS A 59 -1.75 2.39 22.30
N CYS A 60 -2.68 1.54 21.84
CA CYS A 60 -3.41 0.61 22.71
C CYS A 60 -2.52 -0.51 23.27
N HIS A 61 -1.46 -0.89 22.55
CA HIS A 61 -0.60 -2.02 22.92
C HIS A 61 0.79 -1.64 23.41
N ARG A 62 1.14 -0.35 23.44
CA ARG A 62 2.39 0.13 24.04
C ARG A 62 2.51 -0.30 25.50
N ALA A 63 3.69 -0.75 25.91
CA ALA A 63 4.03 -0.99 27.30
C ALA A 63 4.44 0.33 27.98
N TYR A 64 3.49 1.03 28.62
CA TYR A 64 3.71 2.35 29.19
C TYR A 64 4.60 2.36 30.44
N ASN A 65 4.89 1.20 31.02
CA ASN A 65 5.89 1.04 32.08
C ASN A 65 7.33 1.10 31.57
N ILE A 66 7.58 0.93 30.27
CA ILE A 66 8.90 1.10 29.67
C ILE A 66 9.13 2.59 29.40
N LYS A 67 10.08 3.17 30.15
CA LYS A 67 10.48 4.57 30.03
C LYS A 67 11.70 4.72 29.13
N GLY A 68 11.95 5.95 28.64
CA GLY A 68 13.12 6.26 27.80
C GLY A 68 13.00 5.78 26.36
N THR A 69 11.79 5.42 25.93
CA THR A 69 11.50 5.06 24.54
C THR A 69 10.08 5.49 24.17
N GLU A 70 9.80 5.62 22.89
CA GLU A 70 8.56 6.13 22.34
C GLU A 70 8.03 5.21 21.22
N ILE A 71 6.79 5.45 20.76
CA ILE A 71 6.29 4.86 19.54
C ILE A 71 6.96 5.59 18.37
N GLN A 72 7.59 4.86 17.47
CA GLN A 72 8.18 5.40 16.26
C GLN A 72 7.48 4.86 15.03
N ILE A 73 7.15 5.73 14.09
CA ILE A 73 6.59 5.36 12.81
C ILE A 73 7.58 5.79 11.73
N LYS A 74 8.17 4.81 11.05
CA LYS A 74 9.16 5.02 10.00
C LYS A 74 8.50 4.83 8.65
N MET A 75 8.56 5.84 7.81
CA MET A 75 8.04 5.80 6.45
C MET A 75 9.19 5.62 5.48
N PHE A 76 9.09 4.59 4.65
CA PHE A 76 9.98 4.27 3.54
C PHE A 76 9.20 4.39 2.23
N ASP A 77 9.87 4.29 1.11
CA ASP A 77 9.24 4.38 -0.20
C ASP A 77 8.26 3.22 -0.45
N ASP A 78 8.54 2.05 0.14
CA ASP A 78 7.81 0.80 -0.06
C ASP A 78 7.02 0.31 1.15
N ARG A 79 7.19 0.90 2.34
CA ARG A 79 6.55 0.42 3.58
C ARG A 79 6.45 1.45 4.68
N LEU A 80 5.50 1.21 5.59
CA LEU A 80 5.44 1.83 6.92
C LEU A 80 5.86 0.82 7.98
N VAL A 81 6.71 1.23 8.91
CA VAL A 81 7.11 0.41 10.06
C VAL A 81 6.70 1.12 11.34
N PHE A 82 5.88 0.45 12.13
CA PHE A 82 5.41 0.92 13.43
C PHE A 82 6.20 0.20 14.51
N GLU A 83 7.08 0.90 15.20
CA GLU A 83 7.88 0.40 16.32
C GLU A 83 7.22 0.82 17.64
N THR A 84 6.73 -0.17 18.38
CA THR A 84 5.98 0.05 19.62
C THR A 84 6.71 -0.62 20.77
N PRO A 85 7.06 0.12 21.86
CA PRO A 85 7.67 -0.46 23.04
C PRO A 85 6.76 -1.51 23.70
N GLY A 86 7.28 -2.71 23.87
CA GLY A 86 6.59 -3.89 24.42
C GLY A 86 6.54 -5.04 23.43
N ASP A 87 6.29 -6.24 23.96
CA ASP A 87 6.04 -7.46 23.17
C ASP A 87 4.59 -7.54 22.71
N LEU A 88 4.24 -8.60 21.99
CA LEU A 88 2.84 -8.94 21.75
C LEU A 88 2.14 -9.25 23.10
N PRO A 89 0.93 -8.73 23.32
CA PRO A 89 0.28 -8.83 24.63
C PRO A 89 -0.29 -10.23 24.91
N GLY A 90 -0.12 -10.72 26.14
CA GLY A 90 -0.72 -11.97 26.61
C GLY A 90 -0.32 -13.18 25.79
N LEU A 91 -1.30 -13.86 25.21
CA LEU A 91 -1.13 -15.08 24.39
C LEU A 91 -1.10 -14.78 22.88
N VAL A 92 -1.08 -13.50 22.50
CA VAL A 92 -0.98 -13.11 21.08
C VAL A 92 0.40 -13.49 20.54
N ARG A 93 0.41 -14.05 19.34
CA ARG A 93 1.61 -14.41 18.56
C ARG A 93 1.42 -13.93 17.12
N PRO A 94 2.49 -13.78 16.32
CA PRO A 94 2.37 -13.38 14.92
C PRO A 94 1.46 -14.28 14.08
N ASP A 95 1.42 -15.58 14.40
CA ASP A 95 0.62 -16.60 13.72
C ASP A 95 -0.86 -16.60 14.11
N ASN A 96 -1.22 -16.06 15.29
CA ASN A 96 -2.61 -16.04 15.77
C ASN A 96 -3.18 -14.62 15.92
N ILE A 97 -2.43 -13.57 15.57
CA ILE A 97 -2.81 -12.15 15.79
C ILE A 97 -4.13 -11.76 15.12
N ARG A 98 -4.50 -12.42 14.03
CA ARG A 98 -5.77 -12.19 13.32
C ARG A 98 -7.01 -12.61 14.13
N HIS A 99 -6.85 -13.63 14.98
CA HIS A 99 -7.97 -14.30 15.65
C HIS A 99 -7.89 -14.20 17.17
N THR A 100 -6.83 -13.60 17.70
CA THR A 100 -6.63 -13.45 19.15
C THR A 100 -6.80 -12.01 19.58
N HIS A 101 -7.76 -11.78 20.47
CA HIS A 101 -8.11 -10.45 20.93
C HIS A 101 -7.59 -10.26 22.36
N PHE A 102 -6.61 -9.41 22.52
CA PHE A 102 -6.08 -9.04 23.83
C PHE A 102 -5.65 -7.57 23.80
N SER A 103 -6.16 -6.77 24.72
CA SER A 103 -5.75 -5.38 24.86
C SER A 103 -4.81 -5.23 26.06
N ARG A 104 -3.60 -4.73 25.84
CA ARG A 104 -2.65 -4.41 26.91
C ARG A 104 -3.18 -3.24 27.77
N ASN A 105 -3.79 -2.25 27.14
CA ASN A 105 -4.30 -1.06 27.81
C ASN A 105 -5.81 -0.89 27.53
N PRO A 106 -6.69 -1.67 28.19
CA PRO A 106 -8.12 -1.69 27.87
C PRO A 106 -8.80 -0.35 28.10
N LYS A 107 -8.35 0.44 29.06
CA LYS A 107 -8.88 1.80 29.32
C LYS A 107 -8.55 2.77 28.17
N ILE A 108 -7.36 2.68 27.59
CA ILE A 108 -6.97 3.49 26.41
C ILE A 108 -7.82 3.07 25.20
N ALA A 109 -7.95 1.78 24.98
CA ALA A 109 -8.78 1.26 23.90
C ALA A 109 -10.25 1.69 24.05
N GLN A 110 -10.82 1.61 25.26
CA GLN A 110 -12.18 2.09 25.56
C GLN A 110 -12.31 3.60 25.34
N TYR A 111 -11.33 4.38 25.75
CA TYR A 111 -11.31 5.83 25.52
C TYR A 111 -11.30 6.16 24.03
N LEU A 112 -10.41 5.54 23.24
CA LEU A 112 -10.35 5.75 21.80
C LEU A 112 -11.61 5.21 21.08
N LYS A 113 -12.26 4.17 21.59
CA LYS A 113 -13.56 3.69 21.09
C LYS A 113 -14.66 4.74 21.28
N ALA A 114 -14.70 5.43 22.42
CA ALA A 114 -15.66 6.51 22.67
C ALA A 114 -15.54 7.65 21.64
N TYR A 115 -14.34 7.87 21.12
CA TYR A 115 -14.08 8.82 20.02
C TYR A 115 -14.12 8.21 18.62
N LYS A 116 -14.62 6.96 18.49
CA LYS A 116 -14.82 6.24 17.23
C LYS A 116 -13.53 5.90 16.47
N TYR A 117 -12.39 5.88 17.14
CA TYR A 117 -11.12 5.41 16.55
C TYR A 117 -10.99 3.89 16.57
N VAL A 118 -11.69 3.21 17.45
CA VAL A 118 -11.81 1.75 17.53
C VAL A 118 -13.26 1.39 17.28
N LYS A 119 -13.55 0.52 16.32
CA LYS A 119 -14.93 0.05 16.05
C LYS A 119 -15.29 -1.10 16.98
N GLU A 120 -14.62 -2.23 16.81
CA GLU A 120 -14.80 -3.42 17.63
C GLU A 120 -13.43 -3.93 18.07
N PHE A 121 -13.38 -4.54 19.25
CA PHE A 121 -12.10 -5.04 19.76
C PHE A 121 -11.70 -6.28 18.99
N GLY A 122 -10.55 -6.22 18.33
CA GLY A 122 -9.84 -7.38 17.81
C GLY A 122 -10.10 -7.74 16.34
N GLU A 123 -10.95 -7.02 15.62
CA GLU A 123 -11.21 -7.30 14.19
C GLU A 123 -10.35 -6.47 13.24
N GLY A 124 -9.61 -5.48 13.76
CA GLY A 124 -8.89 -4.50 12.94
C GLY A 124 -7.82 -5.11 12.05
N ILE A 125 -6.96 -5.96 12.62
CA ILE A 125 -5.87 -6.61 11.87
C ILE A 125 -6.43 -7.62 10.88
N ASP A 126 -7.42 -8.42 11.26
CA ASP A 126 -8.04 -9.38 10.35
C ASP A 126 -8.67 -8.69 9.14
N ARG A 127 -9.34 -7.56 9.37
CA ARG A 127 -9.90 -6.76 8.29
C ARG A 127 -8.83 -6.20 7.34
N ILE A 128 -7.72 -5.66 7.88
CA ILE A 128 -6.60 -5.20 7.05
C ILE A 128 -6.05 -6.35 6.21
N CYS A 129 -5.81 -7.52 6.82
CA CYS A 129 -5.32 -8.70 6.12
C CYS A 129 -6.28 -9.11 4.99
N SER A 130 -7.59 -9.20 5.28
CA SER A 130 -8.61 -9.58 4.31
C SER A 130 -8.69 -8.59 3.13
N GLU A 131 -8.64 -7.27 3.40
CA GLU A 131 -8.62 -6.25 2.36
C GLU A 131 -7.38 -6.37 1.45
N LEU A 132 -6.20 -6.64 2.03
CA LEU A 132 -4.95 -6.79 1.29
C LEU A 132 -4.89 -8.11 0.49
N GLU A 133 -5.39 -9.21 1.07
CA GLU A 133 -5.49 -10.52 0.40
C GLU A 133 -6.38 -10.43 -0.85
N ILE A 134 -7.53 -9.76 -0.76
CA ILE A 134 -8.43 -9.53 -1.92
C ILE A 134 -7.72 -8.74 -3.04
N LYS A 135 -6.84 -7.81 -2.67
CA LYS A 135 -6.05 -7.00 -3.61
C LYS A 135 -4.79 -7.73 -4.13
N GLY A 136 -4.48 -8.92 -3.61
CA GLY A 136 -3.25 -9.64 -3.91
C GLY A 136 -1.99 -8.93 -3.38
N CYS A 137 -2.13 -8.15 -2.29
CA CYS A 137 -1.05 -7.41 -1.65
C CYS A 137 -0.53 -8.17 -0.42
N ALA A 138 0.71 -7.84 0.02
CA ALA A 138 1.30 -8.43 1.20
C ALA A 138 0.55 -8.01 2.47
N ILE A 139 0.21 -8.97 3.32
CA ILE A 139 -0.39 -8.70 4.63
C ILE A 139 0.65 -8.12 5.60
N PRO A 140 0.22 -7.38 6.66
CA PRO A 140 1.13 -6.86 7.66
C PRO A 140 1.93 -7.96 8.33
N SER A 141 3.22 -7.71 8.56
CA SER A 141 4.09 -8.61 9.31
C SER A 141 4.41 -8.04 10.69
N PHE A 142 4.56 -8.93 11.66
CA PHE A 142 4.83 -8.58 13.05
C PHE A 142 6.08 -9.30 13.54
N HIS A 143 7.01 -8.54 14.08
CA HIS A 143 8.26 -9.07 14.62
C HIS A 143 8.58 -8.39 15.95
N VAL A 144 9.03 -9.17 16.93
CA VAL A 144 9.50 -8.65 18.22
C VAL A 144 11.00 -8.72 18.26
N ASP A 145 11.62 -7.59 18.50
CA ASP A 145 13.08 -7.46 18.64
C ASP A 145 13.37 -6.82 19.99
N ALA A 146 14.01 -7.58 20.89
CA ALA A 146 14.22 -7.23 22.28
C ALA A 146 12.87 -6.90 22.98
N PHE A 147 12.58 -5.64 23.19
CA PHE A 147 11.35 -5.12 23.82
C PHE A 147 10.56 -4.19 22.88
N ILE A 148 10.80 -4.27 21.57
CA ILE A 148 10.10 -3.46 20.57
C ILE A 148 9.32 -4.39 19.64
N LEU A 149 8.01 -4.19 19.58
CA LEU A 149 7.17 -4.78 18.54
C LEU A 149 7.28 -3.93 17.27
N LYS A 150 7.73 -4.54 16.19
CA LYS A 150 7.78 -3.96 14.84
C LYS A 150 6.63 -4.53 14.02
N ALA A 151 5.70 -3.66 13.63
CA ALA A 151 4.63 -4.00 12.72
C ALA A 151 4.91 -3.33 11.37
N THR A 152 5.03 -4.10 10.30
CA THR A 152 5.35 -3.60 8.96
C THR A 152 4.16 -3.73 8.04
N LEU A 153 3.77 -2.62 7.44
CA LEU A 153 2.72 -2.53 6.43
C LEU A 153 3.37 -2.17 5.09
N MET A 154 3.31 -3.08 4.13
CA MET A 154 3.84 -2.83 2.78
C MET A 154 2.92 -1.89 2.00
N ALA A 155 3.48 -1.07 1.13
CA ALA A 155 2.71 -0.26 0.21
C ALA A 155 1.92 -1.17 -0.76
N GLU A 156 0.65 -0.86 -0.99
CA GLU A 156 -0.19 -1.57 -1.96
C GLU A 156 0.33 -1.35 -3.38
N TRP A 157 0.99 -0.20 -3.61
CA TRP A 157 1.55 0.22 -4.89
C TRP A 157 2.91 0.87 -4.66
N THR A 158 3.90 0.46 -5.44
CA THR A 158 5.19 1.14 -5.56
C THR A 158 5.39 1.53 -7.02
N THR A 159 6.18 2.57 -7.28
CA THR A 159 6.52 3.00 -8.64
C THR A 159 7.12 1.87 -9.48
N GLU A 160 7.81 0.92 -8.84
CA GLU A 160 8.36 -0.26 -9.51
C GLU A 160 7.26 -1.26 -9.90
N ASN A 161 6.24 -1.47 -9.04
CA ASN A 161 5.11 -2.35 -9.32
C ASN A 161 4.10 -1.74 -10.33
N GLU A 162 4.01 -0.42 -10.44
CA GLU A 162 3.21 0.23 -11.48
C GLU A 162 3.73 -0.03 -12.89
N PHE A 163 5.05 -0.04 -13.04
CA PHE A 163 5.68 -0.27 -14.34
C PHE A 163 5.41 -1.68 -14.86
N ASP A 164 5.32 -2.67 -13.97
CA ASP A 164 5.14 -4.08 -14.33
C ASP A 164 3.66 -4.45 -14.59
N ARG A 165 2.72 -3.86 -13.84
CA ARG A 165 1.28 -4.22 -13.93
C ARG A 165 0.45 -3.37 -14.90
N SER A 166 0.79 -2.08 -15.05
CA SER A 166 0.04 -1.18 -15.96
C SER A 166 0.58 -1.17 -17.39
N SER A 167 1.67 -1.90 -17.66
CA SER A 167 2.40 -1.86 -18.93
C SER A 167 2.28 -3.15 -19.75
N THR A 168 1.55 -4.15 -19.31
CA THR A 168 1.31 -5.36 -20.09
C THR A 168 0.08 -5.17 -20.97
N VAL A 169 0.29 -4.98 -22.25
CA VAL A 169 -0.78 -5.02 -23.26
C VAL A 169 -0.79 -6.44 -23.83
N GLN A 170 -1.88 -7.15 -23.62
CA GLN A 170 -2.09 -8.46 -24.23
C GLN A 170 -2.82 -8.27 -25.56
N VAL A 171 -2.17 -8.63 -26.66
CA VAL A 171 -2.82 -8.67 -27.97
C VAL A 171 -3.47 -10.06 -28.13
N PRO A 172 -4.80 -10.15 -28.37
CA PRO A 172 -5.45 -11.44 -28.59
C PRO A 172 -4.85 -12.18 -29.80
N SER A 173 -4.67 -13.50 -29.67
CA SER A 173 -4.09 -14.37 -30.73
C SER A 173 -4.83 -14.32 -32.07
N ASN A 174 -6.08 -13.82 -32.10
CA ASN A 174 -6.90 -13.69 -33.29
C ASN A 174 -6.96 -12.25 -33.85
N TYR A 175 -6.08 -11.36 -33.38
CA TYR A 175 -6.07 -9.97 -33.80
C TYR A 175 -5.59 -9.85 -35.27
N ARG A 176 -6.37 -9.17 -36.13
CA ARG A 176 -5.97 -8.76 -37.46
C ARG A 176 -5.64 -7.28 -37.47
N PRO A 177 -4.38 -6.90 -37.69
CA PRO A 177 -3.97 -5.51 -37.65
C PRO A 177 -4.62 -4.68 -38.77
N SER A 178 -5.09 -3.46 -38.38
CA SER A 178 -5.70 -2.51 -39.32
C SER A 178 -4.70 -1.57 -39.99
N SER A 179 -3.48 -1.49 -39.46
CA SER A 179 -2.43 -0.63 -39.99
C SER A 179 -1.06 -1.31 -40.02
N VAL A 180 -0.19 -0.89 -40.93
CA VAL A 180 1.19 -1.38 -41.04
C VAL A 180 1.99 -1.23 -39.73
N GLN A 181 1.69 -0.19 -38.95
CA GLN A 181 2.35 0.05 -37.66
C GLN A 181 1.93 -0.97 -36.61
N VAL A 182 0.64 -1.32 -36.55
CA VAL A 182 0.10 -2.33 -35.65
C VAL A 182 0.59 -3.73 -36.02
N GLU A 183 0.64 -4.03 -37.31
CA GLU A 183 1.21 -5.28 -37.84
C GLU A 183 2.66 -5.47 -37.39
N LYS A 184 3.46 -4.41 -37.52
CA LYS A 184 4.85 -4.41 -37.06
C LYS A 184 4.98 -4.63 -35.56
N LEU A 185 4.11 -4.03 -34.76
CA LEU A 185 4.10 -4.20 -33.29
C LEU A 185 3.76 -5.66 -32.93
N VAL A 186 2.72 -6.24 -33.54
CA VAL A 186 2.29 -7.61 -33.29
C VAL A 186 3.39 -8.62 -33.69
N GLN A 187 4.06 -8.41 -34.82
CA GLN A 187 5.17 -9.25 -35.24
C GLN A 187 6.37 -9.22 -34.30
N LEU A 188 6.63 -8.07 -33.65
CA LEU A 188 7.72 -7.92 -32.70
C LEU A 188 7.43 -8.52 -31.32
N MET A 189 6.15 -8.75 -30.98
CA MET A 189 5.76 -9.27 -29.66
C MET A 189 5.86 -10.78 -29.52
N HIS A 190 5.86 -11.56 -30.63
CA HIS A 190 6.02 -13.03 -30.65
C HIS A 190 5.30 -13.77 -29.50
N ASP A 191 4.06 -13.41 -29.19
CA ASP A 191 3.26 -13.98 -28.09
C ASP A 191 3.83 -13.73 -26.67
N GLU A 192 4.77 -12.81 -26.49
CA GLU A 192 5.30 -12.42 -25.18
C GLU A 192 4.60 -11.17 -24.65
N TYR A 193 4.47 -11.11 -23.31
CA TYR A 193 4.00 -9.90 -22.62
C TYR A 193 5.13 -8.87 -22.56
N LEU A 194 5.03 -7.77 -23.30
CA LEU A 194 6.01 -6.71 -23.30
C LEU A 194 5.46 -5.44 -22.65
N ASN A 195 6.28 -4.77 -21.85
CA ASN A 195 5.93 -3.46 -21.33
C ASN A 195 6.06 -2.37 -22.41
N VAL A 196 5.34 -1.25 -22.21
CA VAL A 196 5.28 -0.14 -23.18
C VAL A 196 6.67 0.41 -23.51
N SER A 197 7.58 0.49 -22.54
CA SER A 197 8.96 0.98 -22.78
C SER A 197 9.74 0.05 -23.68
N LYS A 198 9.61 -1.26 -23.50
CA LYS A 198 10.26 -2.26 -24.33
C LYS A 198 9.69 -2.30 -25.74
N MET A 199 8.36 -2.15 -25.87
CA MET A 199 7.69 -2.00 -27.18
C MET A 199 8.16 -0.73 -27.91
N MET A 200 8.28 0.39 -27.21
CA MET A 200 8.81 1.65 -27.78
C MET A 200 10.26 1.49 -28.25
N GLU A 201 11.10 0.82 -27.46
CA GLU A 201 12.48 0.53 -27.80
C GLU A 201 12.58 -0.31 -29.09
N LEU A 202 11.80 -1.40 -29.16
CA LEU A 202 11.73 -2.28 -30.32
C LEU A 202 11.20 -1.58 -31.58
N CYS A 203 10.28 -0.64 -31.40
CA CYS A 203 9.75 0.19 -32.51
C CYS A 203 10.65 1.40 -32.85
N GLY A 204 11.69 1.69 -32.06
CA GLY A 204 12.60 2.82 -32.25
C GLY A 204 11.95 4.19 -31.95
N ILE A 205 10.92 4.23 -31.11
CA ILE A 205 10.13 5.44 -30.84
C ILE A 205 10.51 6.00 -29.47
N LYS A 206 10.90 7.27 -29.45
CA LYS A 206 11.33 7.98 -28.22
C LYS A 206 10.19 8.72 -27.51
N HIS A 207 9.12 9.07 -28.21
CA HIS A 207 8.01 9.85 -27.66
C HIS A 207 6.79 8.99 -27.38
N ARG A 208 6.40 8.91 -26.09
CA ARG A 208 5.33 8.04 -25.61
C ARG A 208 3.95 8.37 -26.20
N MET A 209 3.64 9.67 -26.38
CA MET A 209 2.39 10.11 -27.01
C MET A 209 2.29 9.61 -28.46
N THR A 210 3.35 9.77 -29.23
CA THR A 210 3.42 9.31 -30.63
C THR A 210 3.28 7.78 -30.72
N PHE A 211 3.88 7.04 -29.78
CA PHE A 211 3.72 5.59 -29.74
C PHE A 211 2.29 5.18 -29.40
N ARG A 212 1.68 5.84 -28.43
CA ARG A 212 0.30 5.59 -28.02
C ARG A 212 -0.69 5.85 -29.17
N ASP A 213 -0.57 7.00 -29.82
CA ASP A 213 -1.53 7.42 -30.85
C ASP A 213 -1.41 6.63 -32.14
N ASN A 214 -0.21 6.18 -32.50
CA ASN A 214 0.05 5.52 -33.80
C ASN A 214 0.08 3.98 -33.70
N TYR A 215 0.24 3.40 -32.49
CA TYR A 215 0.39 1.95 -32.31
C TYR A 215 -0.62 1.38 -31.32
N ILE A 216 -0.75 1.96 -30.12
CA ILE A 216 -1.61 1.40 -29.09
C ILE A 216 -3.09 1.70 -29.34
N ASN A 217 -3.45 2.96 -29.54
CA ASN A 217 -4.85 3.34 -29.76
C ASN A 217 -5.47 2.67 -30.99
N PRO A 218 -4.79 2.57 -32.15
CA PRO A 218 -5.31 1.81 -33.30
C PRO A 218 -5.45 0.32 -32.99
N ALA A 219 -4.50 -0.29 -32.28
CA ALA A 219 -4.56 -1.70 -31.90
C ALA A 219 -5.74 -2.03 -30.97
N LEU A 220 -6.10 -1.10 -30.09
CA LEU A 220 -7.23 -1.25 -29.16
C LEU A 220 -8.58 -0.96 -29.82
N SER A 221 -8.63 -0.08 -30.84
CA SER A 221 -9.88 0.29 -31.53
C SER A 221 -10.41 -0.80 -32.44
N ASP A 222 -9.54 -1.67 -32.96
CA ASP A 222 -9.92 -2.76 -33.87
C ASP A 222 -10.29 -4.07 -33.14
N GLY A 223 -10.16 -4.10 -31.81
CA GLY A 223 -10.50 -5.24 -30.94
C GLY A 223 -11.93 -5.26 -30.42
N SER A 224 -12.85 -4.42 -30.93
CA SER A 224 -14.26 -4.33 -30.54
C SER A 224 -15.17 -5.21 -31.37
#